data_2f6496f03255f050f280b8857ac1f6dc
#
_entry.id   2f6496f03255f050f280b8857ac1f6dc
#
_cell.length_a   1.000
_cell.length_b   1.000
_cell.length_c   1.000
_cell.angle_alpha   90.00
_cell.angle_beta   90.00
_cell.angle_gamma   90.00
#
_symmetry.space_group_name_H-M   'P 1'
#
loop_
_entity.id
_entity.type
_entity.pdbx_description
1 polymer ?
#
loop_
_entity_poly.entity_id
_entity_poly.type
_entity_poly.pdbx_seq_one_letter_code
_entity_poly.pdbx_strand_id
1 'polypeptide(L)'
;MKKKSKAKRIVKITALSLAAVILLSVITAGVILYGRIATVMSVKQVGNQLYTVNYQQNYHLNKALAANIKTEKDMFDFICNEFYFGYQIDSNVSEFSCSAFLSDAPDGKKIVGRNFDFSETETLSVYTHPKDGYSSLATVDLDVMAVGKPNGTDALSFEGKLAMLAAPYLCVDGMNEKGLCVSLLDLKEPERHHENGKTAVLILVAVRMLLDRAASVDEAIELLEQYDIHTVDDCAQHMFLADKNGKAVVIEWSKSEMTVTESPVCTNFNLSRAEGKYDGLCNRFDVITHMLADSPENDTKKAFEILKAAQVSWTQWSCVYNLDDFTVDYVIDNDFENSYHLGREDY
;
A
#
# COMPACT_ATOMS: atom_id res chain seq x y z
N MET A 1 9.50 -71.39 4.45
CA MET A 1 9.80 -70.30 5.37
C MET A 1 10.45 -69.04 4.67
N LYS A 2 11.44 -69.17 3.75
CA LYS A 2 12.13 -68.06 3.09
C LYS A 2 11.21 -67.11 2.29
N LYS A 3 10.14 -67.59 1.61
CA LYS A 3 9.21 -66.76 0.81
C LYS A 3 8.39 -65.76 1.67
N LYS A 4 7.90 -66.15 2.86
CA LYS A 4 7.16 -65.29 3.80
C LYS A 4 8.04 -64.17 4.40
N SER A 5 9.34 -64.44 4.60
CA SER A 5 10.30 -63.45 5.10
C SER A 5 10.59 -62.37 4.03
N LYS A 6 10.74 -62.73 2.75
CA LYS A 6 10.98 -61.80 1.63
C LYS A 6 9.77 -60.91 1.38
N ALA A 7 8.54 -61.45 1.44
CA ALA A 7 7.31 -60.66 1.32
C ALA A 7 7.16 -59.64 2.45
N LYS A 8 7.40 -60.04 3.72
CA LYS A 8 7.38 -59.08 4.85
C LYS A 8 8.43 -57.97 4.73
N ARG A 9 9.61 -58.28 4.20
CA ARG A 9 10.67 -57.28 3.95
C ARG A 9 10.27 -56.28 2.85
N ILE A 10 9.67 -56.78 1.77
CA ILE A 10 9.15 -55.92 0.67
C ILE A 10 8.07 -54.97 1.21
N VAL A 11 7.06 -55.51 1.91
CA VAL A 11 5.99 -54.72 2.53
C VAL A 11 6.55 -53.66 3.46
N LYS A 12 7.55 -53.98 4.29
CA LYS A 12 8.18 -53.02 5.20
C LYS A 12 8.93 -51.93 4.43
N ILE A 13 9.66 -52.25 3.37
CA ILE A 13 10.37 -51.29 2.53
C ILE A 13 9.36 -50.37 1.82
N THR A 14 8.30 -50.94 1.24
CA THR A 14 7.25 -50.13 0.56
C THR A 14 6.55 -49.18 1.53
N ALA A 15 6.21 -49.65 2.76
CA ALA A 15 5.62 -48.82 3.78
C ALA A 15 6.54 -47.66 4.23
N LEU A 16 7.85 -47.94 4.40
CA LEU A 16 8.85 -46.91 4.73
C LEU A 16 9.05 -45.92 3.59
N SER A 17 9.06 -46.38 2.34
CA SER A 17 9.15 -45.49 1.16
C SER A 17 7.92 -44.60 1.05
N LEU A 18 6.72 -45.13 1.27
CA LEU A 18 5.49 -44.33 1.26
C LEU A 18 5.47 -43.31 2.38
N ALA A 19 5.88 -43.68 3.60
CA ALA A 19 6.00 -42.74 4.71
C ALA A 19 7.01 -41.64 4.44
N ALA A 20 8.15 -41.96 3.82
CA ALA A 20 9.16 -40.97 3.41
C ALA A 20 8.62 -39.97 2.35
N VAL A 21 7.86 -40.49 1.36
CA VAL A 21 7.22 -39.63 0.34
C VAL A 21 6.18 -38.72 0.98
N ILE A 22 5.33 -39.23 1.86
CA ILE A 22 4.34 -38.41 2.59
C ILE A 22 5.03 -37.35 3.43
N LEU A 23 6.07 -37.72 4.19
CA LEU A 23 6.83 -36.77 5.00
C LEU A 23 7.47 -35.67 4.14
N LEU A 24 8.08 -36.04 3.02
CA LEU A 24 8.68 -35.09 2.09
C LEU A 24 7.61 -34.15 1.50
N SER A 25 6.45 -34.67 1.13
CA SER A 25 5.32 -33.87 0.63
C SER A 25 4.81 -32.88 1.68
N VAL A 26 4.70 -33.29 2.95
CA VAL A 26 4.28 -32.40 4.06
C VAL A 26 5.33 -31.30 4.30
N ILE A 27 6.61 -31.67 4.29
CA ILE A 27 7.70 -30.68 4.46
C ILE A 27 7.67 -29.68 3.28
N THR A 28 7.54 -30.16 2.05
CA THR A 28 7.47 -29.31 0.86
C THR A 28 6.26 -28.37 0.91
N ALA A 29 5.09 -28.90 1.26
CA ALA A 29 3.89 -28.08 1.45
C ALA A 29 4.09 -27.04 2.57
N GLY A 30 4.69 -27.43 3.68
CA GLY A 30 5.01 -26.50 4.78
C GLY A 30 5.95 -25.37 4.36
N VAL A 31 6.98 -25.67 3.58
CA VAL A 31 7.90 -24.65 3.04
C VAL A 31 7.18 -23.70 2.07
N ILE A 32 6.34 -24.23 1.18
CA ILE A 32 5.57 -23.44 0.20
C ILE A 32 4.55 -22.52 0.90
N LEU A 33 3.90 -23.01 1.95
CA LEU A 33 2.86 -22.27 2.66
C LEU A 33 3.40 -21.41 3.81
N TYR A 34 4.68 -21.54 4.17
CA TYR A 34 5.26 -20.88 5.34
C TYR A 34 5.02 -19.36 5.32
N GLY A 35 5.33 -18.69 4.22
CA GLY A 35 5.16 -17.26 4.10
C GLY A 35 3.70 -16.82 4.28
N ARG A 36 2.73 -17.58 3.72
CA ARG A 36 1.29 -17.31 3.88
C ARG A 36 0.87 -17.47 5.33
N ILE A 37 1.24 -18.60 5.95
CA ILE A 37 0.91 -18.89 7.35
C ILE A 37 1.53 -17.83 8.27
N ALA A 38 2.79 -17.50 8.08
CA ALA A 38 3.49 -16.50 8.87
C ALA A 38 2.85 -15.11 8.72
N THR A 39 2.48 -14.70 7.51
CA THR A 39 1.74 -13.46 7.26
C THR A 39 0.41 -13.44 8.00
N VAL A 40 -0.43 -14.45 7.81
CA VAL A 40 -1.76 -14.56 8.44
C VAL A 40 -1.66 -14.58 9.98
N MET A 41 -0.66 -15.25 10.53
CA MET A 41 -0.44 -15.35 11.98
C MET A 41 0.12 -14.06 12.59
N SER A 42 0.73 -13.19 11.80
CA SER A 42 1.28 -11.91 12.28
C SER A 42 0.22 -10.82 12.44
N VAL A 43 -0.97 -10.99 11.83
CA VAL A 43 -2.05 -9.99 11.91
C VAL A 43 -2.50 -9.79 13.34
N LYS A 44 -2.44 -8.53 13.81
CA LYS A 44 -2.86 -8.13 15.15
C LYS A 44 -3.52 -6.75 15.13
N GLN A 45 -4.42 -6.51 16.07
CA GLN A 45 -4.97 -5.19 16.33
C GLN A 45 -4.04 -4.42 17.26
N VAL A 46 -3.70 -3.19 16.91
CA VAL A 46 -2.80 -2.32 17.70
C VAL A 46 -3.49 -1.05 18.20
N GLY A 47 -4.65 -0.74 17.66
CA GLY A 47 -5.45 0.42 18.04
C GLY A 47 -6.93 0.23 17.72
N ASN A 48 -7.74 1.25 18.00
CA ASN A 48 -9.13 1.27 17.55
C ASN A 48 -9.14 1.27 16.02
N GLN A 49 -9.77 0.29 15.39
CA GLN A 49 -9.85 0.14 13.92
C GLN A 49 -8.47 0.17 13.20
N LEU A 50 -7.37 -0.08 13.92
CA LEU A 50 -6.01 -0.14 13.37
C LEU A 50 -5.40 -1.52 13.61
N TYR A 51 -5.00 -2.14 12.52
CA TYR A 51 -4.35 -3.45 12.49
C TYR A 51 -2.96 -3.36 11.88
N THR A 52 -2.10 -4.33 12.20
CA THR A 52 -0.78 -4.48 11.58
C THR A 52 -0.61 -5.88 11.01
N VAL A 53 0.20 -5.99 9.97
CA VAL A 53 0.65 -7.25 9.40
C VAL A 53 2.13 -7.18 9.02
N ASN A 54 2.91 -8.18 9.45
CA ASN A 54 4.24 -8.44 8.94
C ASN A 54 4.14 -9.37 7.73
N TYR A 55 4.24 -8.83 6.54
CA TYR A 55 4.02 -9.58 5.31
C TYR A 55 5.25 -10.38 4.90
N GLN A 56 5.19 -11.69 5.03
CA GLN A 56 6.30 -12.61 4.81
C GLN A 56 6.15 -13.48 3.54
N GLN A 57 4.98 -13.43 2.89
CA GLN A 57 4.75 -14.13 1.63
C GLN A 57 5.43 -13.35 0.48
N ASN A 58 6.02 -14.07 -0.48
CA ASN A 58 6.44 -13.44 -1.72
C ASN A 58 5.21 -13.02 -2.54
N TYR A 59 5.06 -11.75 -2.82
CA TYR A 59 3.94 -11.21 -3.61
C TYR A 59 4.24 -11.14 -5.11
N HIS A 60 5.38 -11.67 -5.57
CA HIS A 60 5.71 -11.88 -7.00
C HIS A 60 5.63 -10.61 -7.86
N LEU A 61 6.15 -9.47 -7.38
CA LEU A 61 6.09 -8.18 -8.08
C LEU A 61 6.53 -8.26 -9.55
N ASN A 62 7.61 -9.00 -9.86
CA ASN A 62 8.06 -9.17 -11.24
C ASN A 62 7.02 -9.83 -12.16
N LYS A 63 6.21 -10.74 -11.63
CA LYS A 63 5.10 -11.33 -12.38
C LYS A 63 3.98 -10.33 -12.59
N ALA A 64 3.62 -9.56 -11.56
CA ALA A 64 2.59 -8.53 -11.65
C ALA A 64 2.96 -7.48 -12.71
N LEU A 65 4.19 -6.97 -12.69
CA LEU A 65 4.69 -6.01 -13.67
C LEU A 65 4.74 -6.55 -15.11
N ALA A 66 4.89 -7.87 -15.28
CA ALA A 66 4.88 -8.52 -16.60
C ALA A 66 3.47 -8.96 -17.05
N ALA A 67 2.48 -8.94 -16.17
CA ALA A 67 1.15 -9.47 -16.44
C ALA A 67 0.24 -8.54 -17.26
N ASN A 68 0.71 -7.32 -17.56
CA ASN A 68 -0.06 -6.32 -18.33
C ASN A 68 -1.42 -6.02 -17.68
N ILE A 69 -1.40 -5.73 -16.38
CA ILE A 69 -2.58 -5.44 -15.56
C ILE A 69 -3.08 -4.03 -15.88
N LYS A 70 -4.26 -3.93 -16.48
CA LYS A 70 -4.89 -2.66 -16.90
C LYS A 70 -6.02 -2.23 -15.98
N THR A 71 -6.75 -3.19 -15.44
CA THR A 71 -7.98 -2.97 -14.68
C THR A 71 -7.87 -3.56 -13.28
N GLU A 72 -8.76 -3.14 -12.39
CA GLU A 72 -8.91 -3.77 -11.08
C GLU A 72 -9.21 -5.25 -11.22
N LYS A 73 -10.07 -5.62 -12.16
CA LYS A 73 -10.39 -7.02 -12.41
C LYS A 73 -9.13 -7.84 -12.76
N ASP A 74 -8.26 -7.33 -13.63
CA ASP A 74 -7.00 -8.01 -13.96
C ASP A 74 -6.13 -8.17 -12.70
N MET A 75 -6.08 -7.14 -11.85
CA MET A 75 -5.32 -7.16 -10.60
C MET A 75 -5.90 -8.20 -9.62
N PHE A 76 -7.22 -8.23 -9.42
CA PHE A 76 -7.83 -9.21 -8.53
C PHE A 76 -7.74 -10.63 -9.10
N ASP A 77 -7.86 -10.82 -10.41
CA ASP A 77 -7.61 -12.12 -11.05
C ASP A 77 -6.16 -12.59 -10.80
N PHE A 78 -5.17 -11.68 -10.91
CA PHE A 78 -3.77 -11.98 -10.57
C PHE A 78 -3.63 -12.35 -9.09
N ILE A 79 -4.17 -11.55 -8.18
CA ILE A 79 -4.16 -11.78 -6.73
C ILE A 79 -4.79 -13.15 -6.39
N CYS A 80 -5.97 -13.44 -6.94
CA CYS A 80 -6.66 -14.69 -6.70
C CYS A 80 -5.86 -15.91 -7.16
N ASN A 81 -5.22 -15.83 -8.32
CA ASN A 81 -4.39 -16.89 -8.83
C ASN A 81 -3.10 -17.11 -8.01
N GLU A 82 -2.42 -16.03 -7.61
CA GLU A 82 -1.14 -16.12 -6.90
C GLU A 82 -1.31 -16.47 -5.41
N PHE A 83 -2.36 -15.98 -4.74
CA PHE A 83 -2.49 -16.13 -3.29
C PHE A 83 -3.61 -17.06 -2.84
N TYR A 84 -4.69 -17.20 -3.61
CA TYR A 84 -5.88 -17.93 -3.20
C TYR A 84 -6.16 -19.18 -4.06
N PHE A 85 -5.17 -19.67 -4.81
CA PHE A 85 -5.32 -20.86 -5.69
C PHE A 85 -6.47 -20.73 -6.70
N GLY A 86 -6.73 -19.49 -7.17
CA GLY A 86 -7.81 -19.19 -8.11
C GLY A 86 -9.20 -19.01 -7.47
N TYR A 87 -9.30 -19.08 -6.13
CA TYR A 87 -10.55 -18.75 -5.45
C TYR A 87 -10.78 -17.24 -5.49
N GLN A 88 -11.96 -16.81 -5.96
CA GLN A 88 -12.29 -15.41 -6.06
C GLN A 88 -12.61 -14.84 -4.69
N ILE A 89 -12.11 -13.62 -4.41
CA ILE A 89 -12.43 -12.83 -3.23
C ILE A 89 -13.33 -11.66 -3.64
N ASP A 90 -14.22 -11.27 -2.76
CA ASP A 90 -15.00 -10.05 -2.94
C ASP A 90 -14.08 -8.82 -2.82
N SER A 91 -14.36 -7.81 -3.61
CA SER A 91 -13.61 -6.55 -3.59
C SER A 91 -14.58 -5.38 -3.75
N ASN A 92 -14.26 -4.27 -3.09
CA ASN A 92 -15.04 -3.05 -3.13
C ASN A 92 -14.08 -1.86 -3.32
N VAL A 93 -13.89 -1.44 -4.56
CA VAL A 93 -13.09 -0.25 -4.85
C VAL A 93 -14.03 0.90 -5.12
N SER A 94 -13.83 2.03 -4.46
CA SER A 94 -14.64 3.22 -4.61
C SER A 94 -13.78 4.48 -4.55
N GLU A 95 -14.35 5.60 -4.98
CA GLU A 95 -13.69 6.91 -4.96
C GLU A 95 -13.36 7.32 -3.52
N PHE A 96 -12.18 7.90 -3.32
CA PHE A 96 -11.72 8.45 -2.07
C PHE A 96 -11.20 9.88 -2.26
N SER A 97 -11.28 10.66 -1.21
CA SER A 97 -10.66 12.00 -1.19
C SER A 97 -9.43 11.98 -0.28
N CYS A 98 -8.51 12.88 -0.50
CA CYS A 98 -7.26 12.89 0.27
C CYS A 98 -6.62 14.26 0.34
N SER A 99 -5.67 14.39 1.25
CA SER A 99 -4.66 15.46 1.23
C SER A 99 -3.31 14.91 1.67
N ALA A 100 -2.22 15.42 1.11
CA ALA A 100 -0.87 15.06 1.50
C ALA A 100 0.05 16.28 1.43
N PHE A 101 1.10 16.30 2.28
CA PHE A 101 2.12 17.34 2.24
C PHE A 101 3.48 16.83 2.73
N LEU A 102 4.54 17.44 2.22
CA LEU A 102 5.91 17.33 2.74
C LEU A 102 6.23 18.53 3.64
N SER A 103 6.91 18.29 4.75
CA SER A 103 7.43 19.33 5.64
C SER A 103 8.79 18.95 6.20
N ASP A 104 9.55 19.96 6.57
CA ASP A 104 10.75 19.82 7.36
C ASP A 104 10.37 19.65 8.83
N ALA A 105 11.09 18.78 9.56
CA ALA A 105 11.03 18.70 11.01
C ALA A 105 12.13 19.55 11.65
N PRO A 106 11.96 20.02 12.92
CA PRO A 106 12.94 20.87 13.59
C PRO A 106 14.35 20.29 13.72
N ASP A 107 14.49 18.96 13.64
CA ASP A 107 15.77 18.24 13.64
C ASP A 107 16.36 18.06 12.22
N GLY A 108 15.76 18.67 11.20
CA GLY A 108 16.18 18.62 9.80
C GLY A 108 15.71 17.41 9.03
N LYS A 109 14.97 16.47 9.67
CA LYS A 109 14.35 15.34 9.00
C LYS A 109 13.17 15.78 8.14
N LYS A 110 12.72 14.87 7.28
CA LYS A 110 11.55 15.09 6.43
C LYS A 110 10.37 14.24 6.91
N ILE A 111 9.21 14.87 6.97
CA ILE A 111 7.95 14.21 7.30
C ILE A 111 6.92 14.42 6.20
N VAL A 112 6.10 13.41 5.98
CA VAL A 112 4.93 13.48 5.09
C VAL A 112 3.67 13.30 5.91
N GLY A 113 2.79 14.29 5.90
CA GLY A 113 1.46 14.20 6.47
C GLY A 113 0.43 13.80 5.42
N ARG A 114 -0.55 12.96 5.78
CA ARG A 114 -1.63 12.51 4.91
C ARG A 114 -2.95 12.34 5.65
N ASN A 115 -4.05 12.80 5.05
CA ASN A 115 -5.43 12.42 5.36
C ASN A 115 -5.99 11.52 4.27
N PHE A 116 -6.62 10.42 4.67
CA PHE A 116 -7.43 9.56 3.82
C PHE A 116 -8.91 9.77 4.16
N ASP A 117 -9.66 10.27 3.19
CA ASP A 117 -11.06 10.64 3.34
C ASP A 117 -11.91 9.66 2.53
N PHE A 118 -12.65 8.80 3.21
CA PHE A 118 -13.42 7.71 2.61
C PHE A 118 -14.71 7.43 3.41
N SER A 119 -15.56 6.55 2.91
CA SER A 119 -16.64 5.97 3.70
C SER A 119 -16.10 5.19 4.89
N GLU A 120 -16.97 4.69 5.77
CA GLU A 120 -16.53 3.94 6.95
C GLU A 120 -15.66 2.73 6.56
N THR A 121 -14.46 2.65 7.15
CA THR A 121 -13.52 1.53 6.95
C THR A 121 -12.64 1.32 8.18
N GLU A 122 -11.85 0.24 8.17
CA GLU A 122 -10.79 -0.02 9.14
C GLU A 122 -9.42 0.02 8.44
N THR A 123 -8.37 0.32 9.18
CA THR A 123 -7.03 0.62 8.65
C THR A 123 -6.07 -0.54 8.89
N LEU A 124 -5.34 -0.96 7.86
CA LEU A 124 -4.25 -1.93 7.99
C LEU A 124 -2.91 -1.30 7.65
N SER A 125 -1.99 -1.31 8.61
CA SER A 125 -0.59 -0.97 8.37
C SER A 125 0.20 -2.22 8.03
N VAL A 126 0.89 -2.20 6.89
CA VAL A 126 1.57 -3.35 6.27
C VAL A 126 3.07 -3.12 6.26
N TYR A 127 3.81 -3.96 6.95
CA TYR A 127 5.26 -4.03 6.82
C TYR A 127 5.64 -5.10 5.80
N THR A 128 6.41 -4.73 4.78
CA THR A 128 7.01 -5.67 3.82
C THR A 128 8.53 -5.59 3.85
N HIS A 129 9.20 -6.72 3.58
CA HIS A 129 10.66 -6.81 3.48
C HIS A 129 11.05 -7.84 2.39
N PRO A 130 10.80 -7.51 1.11
CA PRO A 130 11.08 -8.42 0.01
C PRO A 130 12.59 -8.67 -0.13
N LYS A 131 12.97 -9.86 -0.65
CA LYS A 131 14.38 -10.20 -0.83
C LYS A 131 15.11 -9.31 -1.84
N ASP A 132 14.38 -8.88 -2.87
CA ASP A 132 14.93 -8.14 -4.02
C ASP A 132 14.34 -6.73 -4.10
N GLY A 133 14.11 -6.08 -2.95
CA GLY A 133 13.53 -4.75 -2.86
C GLY A 133 13.71 -4.15 -1.48
N TYR A 134 13.27 -2.90 -1.32
CA TYR A 134 13.33 -2.17 -0.07
C TYR A 134 12.21 -2.60 0.88
N SER A 135 12.51 -2.57 2.19
CA SER A 135 11.48 -2.69 3.21
C SER A 135 10.55 -1.48 3.16
N SER A 136 9.25 -1.68 3.43
CA SER A 136 8.30 -0.57 3.42
C SER A 136 7.26 -0.70 4.54
N LEU A 137 6.75 0.45 4.99
CA LEU A 137 5.54 0.62 5.79
C LEU A 137 4.49 1.25 4.88
N ALA A 138 3.34 0.62 4.74
CA ALA A 138 2.29 1.08 3.83
C ALA A 138 0.90 0.90 4.45
N THR A 139 -0.08 1.67 4.00
CA THR A 139 -1.43 1.66 4.52
C THR A 139 -2.41 1.13 3.50
N VAL A 140 -3.33 0.29 3.96
CA VAL A 140 -4.41 -0.32 3.18
C VAL A 140 -5.74 -0.04 3.85
N ASP A 141 -6.71 0.28 3.04
CA ASP A 141 -8.12 0.31 3.35
C ASP A 141 -8.67 -1.13 3.38
N LEU A 142 -9.21 -1.58 4.52
CA LEU A 142 -9.73 -2.93 4.65
C LEU A 142 -11.05 -3.15 3.91
N ASP A 143 -11.84 -2.10 3.64
CA ASP A 143 -13.08 -2.20 2.87
C ASP A 143 -12.85 -2.74 1.46
N VAL A 144 -11.72 -2.39 0.84
CA VAL A 144 -11.35 -2.90 -0.49
C VAL A 144 -11.24 -4.43 -0.55
N MET A 145 -11.00 -5.08 0.59
CA MET A 145 -10.94 -6.56 0.74
C MET A 145 -12.22 -7.14 1.33
N ALA A 146 -13.29 -6.37 1.42
CA ALA A 146 -14.53 -6.73 2.10
C ALA A 146 -14.32 -7.19 3.57
N VAL A 147 -13.33 -6.62 4.25
CA VAL A 147 -12.95 -6.91 5.64
C VAL A 147 -13.21 -5.69 6.52
N GLY A 148 -13.56 -5.91 7.77
CA GLY A 148 -13.88 -4.87 8.71
C GLY A 148 -15.21 -4.20 8.40
N LYS A 149 -15.36 -2.96 8.85
CA LYS A 149 -16.55 -2.16 8.57
C LYS A 149 -16.50 -1.59 7.14
N PRO A 150 -17.63 -1.41 6.47
CA PRO A 150 -18.99 -1.77 6.91
C PRO A 150 -19.36 -3.24 6.63
N ASN A 151 -18.47 -4.06 6.05
CA ASN A 151 -18.76 -5.37 5.46
C ASN A 151 -19.07 -6.48 6.50
N GLY A 152 -18.69 -6.29 7.75
CA GLY A 152 -18.99 -7.22 8.84
C GLY A 152 -18.06 -8.46 8.96
N THR A 153 -17.10 -8.66 8.06
CA THR A 153 -16.07 -9.70 8.22
C THR A 153 -15.05 -9.22 9.25
N ASP A 154 -14.97 -9.88 10.41
CA ASP A 154 -13.99 -9.52 11.45
C ASP A 154 -12.56 -9.66 10.92
N ALA A 155 -11.78 -8.60 11.01
CA ALA A 155 -10.39 -8.53 10.57
C ALA A 155 -9.48 -9.56 11.28
N LEU A 156 -9.82 -9.96 12.50
CA LEU A 156 -9.08 -10.96 13.28
C LEU A 156 -9.60 -12.40 13.07
N SER A 157 -10.71 -12.59 12.37
CA SER A 157 -11.17 -13.91 11.96
C SER A 157 -10.15 -14.57 11.02
N PHE A 158 -10.22 -15.88 10.87
CA PHE A 158 -9.34 -16.60 9.90
C PHE A 158 -9.55 -16.09 8.47
N GLU A 159 -10.80 -15.83 8.09
CA GLU A 159 -11.19 -15.32 6.78
C GLU A 159 -10.65 -13.89 6.55
N GLY A 160 -10.85 -12.98 7.49
CA GLY A 160 -10.31 -11.63 7.43
C GLY A 160 -8.80 -11.59 7.33
N LYS A 161 -8.10 -12.37 8.16
CA LYS A 161 -6.64 -12.49 8.10
C LYS A 161 -6.15 -13.09 6.78
N LEU A 162 -6.90 -14.05 6.21
CA LEU A 162 -6.55 -14.64 4.92
C LEU A 162 -6.70 -13.61 3.79
N ALA A 163 -7.72 -12.76 3.82
CA ALA A 163 -7.91 -11.69 2.84
C ALA A 163 -6.72 -10.72 2.80
N MET A 164 -6.03 -10.50 3.93
CA MET A 164 -4.86 -9.62 3.99
C MET A 164 -3.63 -10.12 3.22
N LEU A 165 -3.67 -11.31 2.61
CA LEU A 165 -2.66 -11.75 1.64
C LEU A 165 -2.66 -10.90 0.36
N ALA A 166 -3.75 -10.18 0.07
CA ALA A 166 -3.85 -9.22 -1.04
C ALA A 166 -3.16 -7.87 -0.75
N ALA A 167 -2.91 -7.55 0.52
CA ALA A 167 -2.51 -6.23 0.99
C ALA A 167 -1.37 -5.54 0.22
N PRO A 168 -0.28 -6.22 -0.23
CA PRO A 168 0.80 -5.53 -0.95
C PRO A 168 0.36 -4.80 -2.22
N TYR A 169 -0.72 -5.23 -2.87
CA TYR A 169 -1.25 -4.63 -4.10
C TYR A 169 -2.42 -3.68 -3.87
N LEU A 170 -2.78 -3.43 -2.61
CA LEU A 170 -3.91 -2.58 -2.24
C LEU A 170 -3.48 -1.38 -1.39
N CYS A 171 -2.17 -1.12 -1.31
CA CYS A 171 -1.63 0.02 -0.59
C CYS A 171 -1.99 1.33 -1.30
N VAL A 172 -2.59 2.26 -0.56
CA VAL A 172 -2.95 3.60 -1.06
C VAL A 172 -1.91 4.67 -0.69
N ASP A 173 -1.07 4.40 0.29
CA ASP A 173 0.09 5.19 0.66
C ASP A 173 1.16 4.34 1.37
N GLY A 174 2.34 4.88 1.54
CA GLY A 174 3.41 4.25 2.29
C GLY A 174 4.77 4.92 2.06
N MET A 175 5.74 4.49 2.85
CA MET A 175 7.14 4.86 2.65
C MET A 175 8.03 3.62 2.66
N ASN A 176 9.21 3.74 2.07
CA ASN A 176 10.23 2.70 2.16
C ASN A 176 11.43 3.11 3.04
N GLU A 177 12.28 2.15 3.36
CA GLU A 177 13.48 2.35 4.19
C GLU A 177 14.54 3.28 3.58
N LYS A 178 14.38 3.68 2.32
CA LYS A 178 15.24 4.68 1.66
C LYS A 178 14.73 6.10 1.85
N GLY A 179 13.52 6.25 2.39
CA GLY A 179 12.87 7.52 2.65
C GLY A 179 12.10 8.09 1.45
N LEU A 180 11.69 7.23 0.51
CA LEU A 180 10.67 7.59 -0.48
C LEU A 180 9.29 7.35 0.13
N CYS A 181 8.41 8.33 0.06
CA CYS A 181 6.99 8.24 0.37
C CYS A 181 6.15 8.37 -0.91
N VAL A 182 5.13 7.52 -1.00
CA VAL A 182 4.17 7.48 -2.11
C VAL A 182 2.77 7.62 -1.51
N SER A 183 1.96 8.53 -2.01
CA SER A 183 0.54 8.63 -1.65
C SER A 183 -0.32 8.71 -2.91
N LEU A 184 -1.35 7.91 -2.97
CA LEU A 184 -2.34 7.90 -4.04
C LEU A 184 -3.53 8.78 -3.65
N LEU A 185 -3.95 9.67 -4.55
CA LEU A 185 -5.09 10.55 -4.33
C LEU A 185 -6.00 10.52 -5.57
N ASP A 186 -7.32 10.62 -5.35
CA ASP A 186 -8.27 10.69 -6.46
C ASP A 186 -8.32 12.08 -7.09
N LEU A 187 -8.59 12.10 -8.39
CA LEU A 187 -8.95 13.28 -9.16
C LEU A 187 -10.45 13.28 -9.43
N LYS A 188 -11.10 14.46 -9.33
CA LYS A 188 -12.54 14.59 -9.56
C LYS A 188 -12.95 14.53 -11.03
N GLU A 189 -11.99 14.69 -11.93
CA GLU A 189 -12.23 14.74 -13.38
C GLU A 189 -11.42 13.63 -14.06
N PRO A 190 -12.02 12.44 -14.27
CA PRO A 190 -11.36 11.34 -14.96
C PRO A 190 -11.06 11.72 -16.42
N GLU A 191 -9.88 11.34 -16.89
CA GLU A 191 -9.51 11.42 -18.29
C GLU A 191 -9.54 10.05 -18.95
N ARG A 192 -9.93 10.03 -20.23
CA ARG A 192 -9.85 8.82 -21.02
C ARG A 192 -8.39 8.41 -21.22
N HIS A 193 -8.05 7.19 -20.81
CA HIS A 193 -6.74 6.61 -21.02
C HIS A 193 -6.45 6.41 -22.53
N HIS A 194 -5.20 6.68 -22.93
CA HIS A 194 -4.68 6.41 -24.27
C HIS A 194 -3.43 5.57 -24.15
N GLU A 195 -3.44 4.35 -24.67
CA GLU A 195 -2.30 3.43 -24.61
C GLU A 195 -1.04 4.06 -25.24
N ASN A 196 0.10 3.95 -24.57
CA ASN A 196 1.39 4.47 -25.04
C ASN A 196 2.32 3.38 -25.62
N GLY A 197 1.84 2.14 -25.72
CA GLY A 197 2.54 1.00 -26.29
C GLY A 197 3.55 0.32 -25.36
N LYS A 198 3.66 0.75 -24.11
CA LYS A 198 4.46 0.10 -23.05
C LYS A 198 3.62 -0.98 -22.35
N THR A 199 4.26 -1.77 -21.50
CA THR A 199 3.53 -2.73 -20.65
C THR A 199 2.62 -1.99 -19.69
N ALA A 200 1.35 -2.37 -19.68
CA ALA A 200 0.37 -1.76 -18.78
C ALA A 200 0.59 -2.19 -17.32
N VAL A 201 0.47 -1.22 -16.43
CA VAL A 201 0.58 -1.43 -14.98
C VAL A 201 -0.50 -0.58 -14.30
N LEU A 202 -1.39 -1.22 -13.54
CA LEU A 202 -2.38 -0.51 -12.74
C LEU A 202 -1.68 0.31 -11.64
N ILE A 203 -2.18 1.49 -11.38
CA ILE A 203 -1.56 2.46 -10.45
C ILE A 203 -1.30 1.88 -9.05
N LEU A 204 -2.16 1.00 -8.53
CA LEU A 204 -1.95 0.29 -7.27
C LEU A 204 -0.73 -0.65 -7.31
N VAL A 205 -0.50 -1.33 -8.44
CA VAL A 205 0.71 -2.15 -8.66
C VAL A 205 1.94 -1.24 -8.79
N ALA A 206 1.78 -0.04 -9.38
CA ALA A 206 2.86 0.95 -9.45
C ALA A 206 3.24 1.48 -8.06
N VAL A 207 2.30 1.72 -7.15
CA VAL A 207 2.62 2.05 -5.73
C VAL A 207 3.53 0.99 -5.13
N ARG A 208 3.19 -0.29 -5.27
CA ARG A 208 4.04 -1.38 -4.77
C ARG A 208 5.41 -1.40 -5.44
N MET A 209 5.48 -1.18 -6.74
CA MET A 209 6.74 -1.10 -7.49
C MET A 209 7.65 0.01 -6.97
N LEU A 210 7.11 1.20 -6.76
CA LEU A 210 7.87 2.33 -6.26
C LEU A 210 8.40 2.10 -4.85
N LEU A 211 7.57 1.57 -3.95
CA LEU A 211 7.98 1.24 -2.58
C LEU A 211 9.10 0.19 -2.54
N ASP A 212 9.10 -0.77 -3.48
CA ASP A 212 10.14 -1.81 -3.53
C ASP A 212 11.44 -1.35 -4.19
N ARG A 213 11.41 -0.38 -5.12
CA ARG A 213 12.51 -0.19 -6.08
C ARG A 213 13.06 1.22 -6.20
N ALA A 214 12.34 2.24 -5.80
CA ALA A 214 12.79 3.62 -5.90
C ALA A 214 13.32 4.11 -4.55
N ALA A 215 14.53 4.66 -4.53
CA ALA A 215 15.13 5.24 -3.33
C ALA A 215 14.87 6.76 -3.23
N SER A 216 14.39 7.39 -4.30
CA SER A 216 14.14 8.83 -4.40
C SER A 216 12.99 9.12 -5.35
N VAL A 217 12.52 10.37 -5.34
CA VAL A 217 11.53 10.87 -6.30
C VAL A 217 12.03 10.75 -7.75
N ASP A 218 13.32 11.01 -8.01
CA ASP A 218 13.88 10.91 -9.36
C ASP A 218 13.84 9.47 -9.87
N GLU A 219 14.27 8.50 -9.06
CA GLU A 219 14.19 7.07 -9.40
C GLU A 219 12.74 6.60 -9.60
N ALA A 220 11.79 7.14 -8.80
CA ALA A 220 10.38 6.83 -8.96
C ALA A 220 9.83 7.31 -10.32
N ILE A 221 10.19 8.53 -10.74
CA ILE A 221 9.82 9.06 -12.06
C ILE A 221 10.38 8.19 -13.18
N GLU A 222 11.68 7.85 -13.14
CA GLU A 222 12.34 7.00 -14.13
C GLU A 222 11.70 5.60 -14.24
N LEU A 223 11.22 5.05 -13.10
CA LEU A 223 10.50 3.77 -13.09
C LEU A 223 9.10 3.89 -13.71
N LEU A 224 8.34 4.93 -13.37
CA LEU A 224 7.00 5.16 -13.93
C LEU A 224 7.06 5.36 -15.44
N GLU A 225 8.08 6.05 -15.96
CA GLU A 225 8.29 6.26 -17.40
C GLU A 225 8.47 4.97 -18.20
N GLN A 226 8.79 3.83 -17.56
CA GLN A 226 8.99 2.56 -18.24
C GLN A 226 7.68 1.85 -18.61
N TYR A 227 6.55 2.27 -18.01
CA TYR A 227 5.27 1.57 -18.10
C TYR A 227 4.16 2.46 -18.66
N ASP A 228 3.06 1.81 -19.03
CA ASP A 228 1.78 2.44 -19.33
C ASP A 228 0.92 2.38 -18.07
N ILE A 229 0.88 3.48 -17.32
CA ILE A 229 0.19 3.51 -16.02
C ILE A 229 -1.30 3.72 -16.23
N HIS A 230 -2.08 2.75 -15.83
CA HIS A 230 -3.54 2.77 -15.82
C HIS A 230 -4.07 3.15 -14.44
N THR A 231 -5.02 4.06 -14.39
CA THR A 231 -5.76 4.38 -13.16
C THR A 231 -6.85 3.34 -12.91
N VAL A 232 -7.40 3.35 -11.71
CA VAL A 232 -8.52 2.49 -11.33
C VAL A 232 -9.76 2.86 -12.18
N ASP A 233 -10.53 1.87 -12.59
CA ASP A 233 -11.68 2.04 -13.48
C ASP A 233 -12.64 3.14 -12.99
N ASP A 234 -13.01 4.05 -13.90
CA ASP A 234 -13.89 5.21 -13.66
C ASP A 234 -13.39 6.25 -12.63
N CYS A 235 -12.22 6.05 -12.01
CA CYS A 235 -11.59 6.97 -11.08
C CYS A 235 -10.23 7.43 -11.62
N ALA A 236 -10.06 8.72 -11.89
CA ALA A 236 -8.71 9.23 -12.14
C ALA A 236 -7.96 9.38 -10.82
N GLN A 237 -6.72 8.95 -10.79
CA GLN A 237 -5.81 9.15 -9.65
C GLN A 237 -4.57 9.88 -10.08
N HIS A 238 -3.94 10.54 -9.10
CA HIS A 238 -2.59 11.05 -9.21
C HIS A 238 -1.74 10.60 -8.02
N MET A 239 -0.44 10.65 -8.15
CA MET A 239 0.50 10.29 -7.08
C MET A 239 1.17 11.52 -6.52
N PHE A 240 1.19 11.65 -5.21
CA PHE A 240 2.12 12.51 -4.49
C PHE A 240 3.35 11.69 -4.12
N LEU A 241 4.52 12.12 -4.56
CA LEU A 241 5.80 11.51 -4.25
C LEU A 241 6.65 12.50 -3.46
N ALA A 242 7.23 12.07 -2.36
CA ALA A 242 8.15 12.87 -1.58
C ALA A 242 9.32 12.02 -1.09
N ASP A 243 10.51 12.62 -0.94
CA ASP A 243 11.66 11.89 -0.41
C ASP A 243 12.39 12.67 0.71
N LYS A 244 13.23 11.94 1.45
CA LYS A 244 14.02 12.51 2.54
C LYS A 244 15.05 13.56 2.10
N ASN A 245 15.29 13.73 0.79
CA ASN A 245 16.14 14.81 0.27
C ASN A 245 15.36 16.13 0.15
N GLY A 246 14.05 16.11 0.42
CA GLY A 246 13.17 17.28 0.41
C GLY A 246 12.52 17.55 -0.95
N LYS A 247 12.64 16.64 -1.91
CA LYS A 247 11.91 16.73 -3.18
C LYS A 247 10.50 16.24 -3.00
N ALA A 248 9.50 17.01 -3.49
CA ALA A 248 8.10 16.61 -3.54
C ALA A 248 7.49 16.98 -4.89
N VAL A 249 6.77 16.03 -5.49
CA VAL A 249 6.12 16.19 -6.78
C VAL A 249 4.74 15.55 -6.80
N VAL A 250 3.87 16.05 -7.67
CA VAL A 250 2.60 15.41 -8.03
C VAL A 250 2.75 14.87 -9.45
N ILE A 251 2.49 13.58 -9.60
CA ILE A 251 2.50 12.89 -10.90
C ILE A 251 1.06 12.74 -11.35
N GLU A 252 0.78 13.25 -12.54
CA GLU A 252 -0.54 13.22 -13.18
C GLU A 252 -0.43 12.65 -14.58
N TRP A 253 -1.48 11.98 -15.04
CA TRP A 253 -1.56 11.42 -16.40
C TRP A 253 -2.69 12.10 -17.15
N SER A 254 -2.35 12.78 -18.25
CA SER A 254 -3.30 13.40 -19.17
C SER A 254 -3.08 12.81 -20.55
N LYS A 255 -4.10 12.17 -21.11
CA LYS A 255 -4.01 11.45 -22.39
C LYS A 255 -2.84 10.47 -22.45
N SER A 256 -2.55 9.83 -21.31
CA SER A 256 -1.40 8.93 -21.08
C SER A 256 -0.02 9.59 -21.16
N GLU A 257 0.06 10.91 -21.22
CA GLU A 257 1.28 11.66 -21.00
C GLU A 257 1.45 11.92 -19.51
N MET A 258 2.58 11.49 -18.97
CA MET A 258 2.94 11.73 -17.58
C MET A 258 3.40 13.17 -17.41
N THR A 259 2.81 13.88 -16.46
CA THR A 259 3.19 15.24 -16.07
C THR A 259 3.72 15.22 -14.65
N VAL A 260 4.84 15.91 -14.43
CA VAL A 260 5.49 16.04 -13.11
C VAL A 260 5.38 17.51 -12.69
N THR A 261 4.68 17.76 -11.60
CA THR A 261 4.53 19.11 -11.05
C THR A 261 5.19 19.17 -9.67
N GLU A 262 6.19 20.02 -9.48
CA GLU A 262 6.79 20.26 -8.16
C GLU A 262 5.76 20.95 -7.25
N SER A 263 5.45 20.29 -6.13
CA SER A 263 4.55 20.83 -5.10
C SER A 263 4.77 20.12 -3.78
N PRO A 264 4.89 20.83 -2.66
CA PRO A 264 4.93 20.23 -1.34
C PRO A 264 3.55 19.81 -0.82
N VAL A 265 2.47 20.14 -1.54
CA VAL A 265 1.08 19.85 -1.15
C VAL A 265 0.34 19.22 -2.33
N CYS A 266 -0.51 18.25 -2.03
CA CYS A 266 -1.40 17.59 -2.98
C CYS A 266 -2.78 17.39 -2.36
N THR A 267 -3.84 17.65 -3.14
CA THR A 267 -5.23 17.33 -2.83
C THR A 267 -5.97 16.88 -4.10
N ASN A 268 -7.29 16.80 -4.09
CA ASN A 268 -8.07 16.19 -5.17
C ASN A 268 -8.43 17.15 -6.32
N PHE A 269 -7.44 17.87 -6.88
CA PHE A 269 -7.59 18.62 -8.12
C PHE A 269 -6.33 18.48 -8.97
N ASN A 270 -6.45 18.72 -10.28
CA ASN A 270 -5.36 18.57 -11.22
C ASN A 270 -4.42 19.79 -11.17
N LEU A 271 -3.21 19.60 -10.63
CA LEU A 271 -2.23 20.68 -10.45
C LEU A 271 -1.64 21.15 -11.79
N SER A 272 -1.38 20.23 -12.72
CA SER A 272 -0.78 20.57 -14.01
C SER A 272 -1.69 21.47 -14.85
N ARG A 273 -3.02 21.30 -14.75
CA ARG A 273 -4.00 22.16 -15.43
C ARG A 273 -4.18 23.52 -14.78
N ALA A 274 -3.91 23.63 -13.49
CA ALA A 274 -4.04 24.89 -12.77
C ALA A 274 -2.89 25.87 -13.05
N GLU A 275 -1.80 25.43 -13.69
CA GLU A 275 -0.68 26.26 -14.15
C GLU A 275 -0.11 27.17 -13.05
N GLY A 276 0.01 26.67 -11.82
CA GLY A 276 0.52 27.41 -10.66
C GLY A 276 -0.50 28.37 -10.00
N LYS A 277 -1.75 28.35 -10.42
CA LYS A 277 -2.84 29.16 -9.83
C LYS A 277 -3.72 28.29 -8.95
N TYR A 278 -3.23 27.92 -7.78
CA TYR A 278 -3.86 26.93 -6.91
C TYR A 278 -4.83 27.54 -5.89
N ASP A 279 -4.63 28.80 -5.51
CA ASP A 279 -5.42 29.52 -4.49
C ASP A 279 -6.91 29.53 -4.82
N GLY A 280 -7.72 29.10 -3.85
CA GLY A 280 -9.17 29.01 -3.96
C GLY A 280 -9.71 27.81 -4.73
N LEU A 281 -8.87 26.91 -5.28
CA LEU A 281 -9.32 25.71 -5.97
C LEU A 281 -9.76 24.61 -5.01
N CYS A 282 -9.08 24.51 -3.86
CA CYS A 282 -9.39 23.52 -2.83
C CYS A 282 -9.07 24.08 -1.44
N ASN A 283 -10.08 24.24 -0.59
CA ASN A 283 -9.89 24.76 0.75
C ASN A 283 -8.87 23.97 1.60
N ARG A 284 -8.79 22.64 1.43
CA ARG A 284 -7.78 21.81 2.13
C ARG A 284 -6.37 22.14 1.67
N PHE A 285 -6.17 22.36 0.36
CA PHE A 285 -4.90 22.76 -0.21
C PHE A 285 -4.45 24.13 0.34
N ASP A 286 -5.37 25.11 0.35
CA ASP A 286 -5.10 26.45 0.84
C ASP A 286 -4.74 26.45 2.34
N VAL A 287 -5.51 25.72 3.16
CA VAL A 287 -5.26 25.57 4.61
C VAL A 287 -3.87 24.98 4.85
N ILE A 288 -3.53 23.86 4.19
CA ILE A 288 -2.22 23.22 4.35
C ILE A 288 -1.09 24.18 3.92
N THR A 289 -1.23 24.82 2.75
CA THR A 289 -0.21 25.72 2.21
C THR A 289 0.04 26.90 3.12
N HIS A 290 -1.03 27.52 3.68
CA HIS A 290 -0.89 28.64 4.60
C HIS A 290 -0.22 28.21 5.91
N MET A 291 -0.63 27.07 6.49
CA MET A 291 -0.03 26.60 7.75
C MET A 291 1.45 26.21 7.58
N LEU A 292 1.83 25.63 6.44
CA LEU A 292 3.25 25.35 6.13
C LEU A 292 4.06 26.62 5.94
N ALA A 293 3.48 27.68 5.35
CA ALA A 293 4.13 28.97 5.19
C ALA A 293 4.32 29.69 6.54
N ASP A 294 3.35 29.57 7.46
CA ASP A 294 3.41 30.15 8.80
C ASP A 294 4.37 29.40 9.72
N SER A 295 4.59 28.10 9.49
CA SER A 295 5.49 27.24 10.25
C SER A 295 6.30 26.35 9.30
N PRO A 296 7.49 26.79 8.87
CA PRO A 296 8.32 26.05 7.91
C PRO A 296 8.90 24.75 8.49
N GLU A 297 8.95 24.61 9.81
CA GLU A 297 9.39 23.40 10.49
C GLU A 297 8.26 22.84 11.38
N ASN A 298 7.91 21.59 11.16
CA ASN A 298 6.80 20.94 11.84
C ASN A 298 7.24 19.59 12.41
N ASP A 299 7.10 19.39 13.72
CA ASP A 299 7.18 18.08 14.34
C ASP A 299 5.90 17.27 14.06
N THR A 300 5.88 15.99 14.46
CA THR A 300 4.71 15.12 14.27
C THR A 300 3.43 15.73 14.85
N LYS A 301 3.51 16.41 16.00
CA LYS A 301 2.35 17.05 16.62
C LYS A 301 1.79 18.19 15.77
N LYS A 302 2.65 19.07 15.28
CA LYS A 302 2.25 20.17 14.39
C LYS A 302 1.74 19.66 13.04
N ALA A 303 2.34 18.58 12.51
CA ALA A 303 1.84 17.92 11.31
C ALA A 303 0.40 17.41 11.51
N PHE A 304 0.09 16.82 12.68
CA PHE A 304 -1.30 16.46 13.01
C PHE A 304 -2.21 17.69 13.21
N GLU A 305 -1.73 18.82 13.70
CA GLU A 305 -2.51 20.07 13.74
C GLU A 305 -2.88 20.56 12.32
N ILE A 306 -1.96 20.44 11.35
CA ILE A 306 -2.21 20.75 9.92
C ILE A 306 -3.25 19.76 9.36
N LEU A 307 -3.06 18.46 9.58
CA LEU A 307 -3.99 17.42 9.12
C LEU A 307 -5.39 17.61 9.73
N LYS A 308 -5.48 17.95 11.01
CA LYS A 308 -6.72 18.28 11.71
C LYS A 308 -7.42 19.51 11.10
N ALA A 309 -6.67 20.52 10.71
CA ALA A 309 -7.24 21.71 10.07
C ALA A 309 -7.77 21.44 8.65
N ALA A 310 -7.17 20.46 7.95
CA ALA A 310 -7.54 20.04 6.60
C ALA A 310 -8.49 18.83 6.56
N GLN A 311 -8.87 18.26 7.72
CA GLN A 311 -9.75 17.08 7.79
C GLN A 311 -11.16 17.37 7.29
N VAL A 312 -11.87 16.33 6.94
CA VAL A 312 -13.32 16.32 6.71
C VAL A 312 -14.00 15.35 7.67
N SER A 313 -15.34 15.39 7.76
CA SER A 313 -16.08 14.54 8.71
C SER A 313 -15.97 13.04 8.44
N TRP A 314 -15.52 12.68 7.25
CA TRP A 314 -15.30 11.28 6.79
C TRP A 314 -13.82 10.94 6.58
N THR A 315 -12.90 11.66 7.23
CA THR A 315 -11.49 11.26 7.28
C THR A 315 -11.36 10.01 8.16
N GLN A 316 -10.89 8.91 7.57
CA GLN A 316 -10.78 7.60 8.24
C GLN A 316 -9.48 7.48 9.02
N TRP A 317 -8.37 7.93 8.42
CA TRP A 317 -7.11 8.07 9.13
C TRP A 317 -6.35 9.32 8.69
N SER A 318 -5.58 9.83 9.63
CA SER A 318 -4.49 10.77 9.39
C SER A 318 -3.19 10.09 9.76
N CYS A 319 -2.15 10.20 8.94
CA CYS A 319 -0.85 9.65 9.28
C CYS A 319 0.28 10.62 9.00
N VAL A 320 1.37 10.45 9.75
CA VAL A 320 2.61 11.20 9.58
C VAL A 320 3.75 10.19 9.44
N TYR A 321 4.35 10.14 8.25
CA TYR A 321 5.52 9.34 7.94
C TYR A 321 6.79 10.15 8.25
N ASN A 322 7.70 9.61 9.06
CA ASN A 322 9.05 10.13 9.24
C ASN A 322 9.98 9.41 8.27
N LEU A 323 10.42 10.12 7.23
CA LEU A 323 11.15 9.52 6.11
C LEU A 323 12.59 9.12 6.46
N ASP A 324 13.15 9.71 7.51
CA ASP A 324 14.51 9.43 7.98
C ASP A 324 14.54 8.29 9.00
N ASP A 325 13.56 8.25 9.91
CA ASP A 325 13.51 7.26 11.00
C ASP A 325 12.78 5.97 10.61
N PHE A 326 12.10 5.97 9.45
CA PHE A 326 11.29 4.85 8.98
C PHE A 326 10.20 4.47 9.99
N THR A 327 9.43 5.46 10.46
CA THR A 327 8.30 5.29 11.37
C THR A 327 7.06 6.00 10.84
N VAL A 328 5.89 5.57 11.30
CA VAL A 328 4.63 6.22 10.98
C VAL A 328 3.79 6.37 12.24
N ASP A 329 3.18 7.54 12.39
CA ASP A 329 2.20 7.83 13.43
C ASP A 329 0.82 7.90 12.80
N TYR A 330 -0.19 7.25 13.42
CA TYR A 330 -1.57 7.23 12.97
C TYR A 330 -2.50 7.91 13.97
N VAL A 331 -3.48 8.63 13.46
CA VAL A 331 -4.70 9.05 14.12
C VAL A 331 -5.86 8.42 13.33
N ILE A 332 -6.76 7.73 14.02
CA ILE A 332 -7.88 7.00 13.42
C ILE A 332 -9.18 7.70 13.75
N ASP A 333 -10.11 7.76 12.77
CA ASP A 333 -11.47 8.29 12.93
C ASP A 333 -11.50 9.69 13.58
N ASN A 334 -10.59 10.57 13.15
CA ASN A 334 -10.48 11.95 13.66
C ASN A 334 -10.22 12.08 15.18
N ASP A 335 -9.80 11.01 15.85
CA ASP A 335 -9.47 11.04 17.28
C ASP A 335 -8.04 11.54 17.54
N PHE A 336 -7.81 12.83 17.34
CA PHE A 336 -6.49 13.47 17.51
C PHE A 336 -5.99 13.52 18.98
N GLU A 337 -6.76 13.04 19.94
CA GLU A 337 -6.29 12.86 21.32
C GLU A 337 -5.47 11.58 21.50
N ASN A 338 -5.64 10.61 20.58
CA ASN A 338 -4.97 9.32 20.58
C ASN A 338 -4.23 9.10 19.26
N SER A 339 -2.92 8.90 19.34
CA SER A 339 -2.08 8.53 18.20
C SER A 339 -1.37 7.19 18.44
N TYR A 340 -1.10 6.46 17.37
CA TYR A 340 -0.44 5.16 17.39
C TYR A 340 0.87 5.27 16.62
N HIS A 341 2.00 5.14 17.32
CA HIS A 341 3.34 5.15 16.74
C HIS A 341 3.73 3.73 16.31
N LEU A 342 4.17 3.54 15.07
CA LEU A 342 4.60 2.26 14.53
C LEU A 342 5.96 2.41 13.84
N GLY A 343 6.91 1.58 14.25
CA GLY A 343 8.17 1.33 13.58
C GLY A 343 8.28 -0.14 13.16
N ARG A 344 9.42 -0.51 12.61
CA ARG A 344 9.67 -1.88 12.15
C ARG A 344 9.45 -2.95 13.24
N GLU A 345 9.73 -2.62 14.48
CA GLU A 345 9.65 -3.52 15.64
C GLU A 345 8.22 -3.86 16.07
N ASP A 346 7.24 -3.11 15.57
CA ASP A 346 5.84 -3.26 15.96
C ASP A 346 5.07 -4.30 15.11
N TYR A 347 5.76 -4.94 14.15
CA TYR A 347 5.14 -5.89 13.21
C TYR A 347 5.51 -7.37 13.43
#